data_32da621fd51af9e7e66ca3381b505061
#
_entry.id   32da621fd51af9e7e66ca3381b505061
#
_cell.length_a   1.000
_cell.length_b   1.000
_cell.length_c   1.000
_cell.angle_alpha   90.00
_cell.angle_beta   90.00
_cell.angle_gamma   90.00
#
_symmetry.space_group_name_H-M   'P 1'
#
loop_
_entity.id
_entity.type
_entity.pdbx_description
1 polymer ?
#
loop_
_entity_poly.entity_id
_entity_poly.type
_entity_poly.pdbx_seq_one_letter_code
_entity_poly.pdbx_strand_id
1 'polypeptide(L)' 'MIKPHKRIGSTVKFMYPRHGKYNILRNVSGVVVDKGQGPNGPYLTVDEDRGGTRCFSTKKIVNM' A
#
# COMPACT_ATOMS: atom_id res chain seq x y z
N MET A 1 -11.59 -10.67 8.49
CA MET A 1 -10.50 -10.12 7.68
C MET A 1 -10.36 -8.63 7.91
N ILE A 2 -9.15 -8.21 8.13
CA ILE A 2 -8.88 -6.80 8.35
C ILE A 2 -8.58 -6.14 7.01
N LYS A 3 -9.32 -5.11 6.71
CA LYS A 3 -9.06 -4.30 5.52
C LYS A 3 -8.34 -3.03 5.95
N PRO A 4 -7.37 -2.57 5.19
CA PRO A 4 -6.73 -1.29 5.48
C PRO A 4 -7.69 -0.16 5.18
N HIS A 5 -8.19 0.47 6.22
CA HIS A 5 -9.11 1.60 6.12
C HIS A 5 -8.40 2.91 6.47
N LYS A 6 -7.19 3.06 5.98
CA LYS A 6 -6.43 4.27 6.26
C LYS A 6 -6.99 5.43 5.47
N ARG A 7 -7.12 6.56 6.13
CA ARG A 7 -7.60 7.79 5.50
C ARG A 7 -6.47 8.48 4.77
N ILE A 8 -6.84 9.26 3.76
CA ILE A 8 -5.89 10.14 3.08
C ILE A 8 -5.25 11.06 4.11
N GLY A 9 -3.93 11.18 4.07
CA GLY A 9 -3.16 11.94 5.04
C GLY A 9 -2.62 11.14 6.20
N SER A 10 -3.05 9.89 6.35
CA SER A 10 -2.56 9.00 7.41
C SER A 10 -1.18 8.46 7.08
N THR A 11 -0.33 8.36 8.10
CA THR A 11 0.94 7.65 7.97
C THR A 11 0.68 6.15 8.05
N VAL A 12 1.26 5.40 7.11
CA VAL A 12 1.09 3.95 7.06
C VAL A 12 2.45 3.27 7.00
N LYS A 13 2.46 2.03 7.48
CA LYS A 13 3.64 1.17 7.43
C LYS A 13 3.15 -0.26 7.24
N PHE A 14 3.63 -0.90 6.18
CA PHE A 14 3.21 -2.27 5.86
C PHE A 14 4.27 -2.95 5.01
N MET A 15 4.02 -4.23 4.72
CA MET A 15 4.87 -5.01 3.83
C MET A 15 4.11 -5.30 2.55
N TYR A 16 4.84 -5.37 1.45
CA TYR A 16 4.24 -5.57 0.14
C TYR A 16 5.14 -6.45 -0.73
N PRO A 17 4.58 -7.39 -1.50
CA PRO A 17 5.39 -8.22 -2.38
C PRO A 17 6.15 -7.39 -3.40
N ARG A 18 7.40 -7.75 -3.62
CA ARG A 18 8.20 -7.09 -4.65
C ARG A 18 7.68 -7.48 -6.03
N HIS A 19 7.78 -6.56 -6.96
CA HIS A 19 7.34 -6.78 -8.33
C HIS A 19 8.01 -8.04 -8.91
N GLY A 20 7.18 -8.98 -9.37
CA GLY A 20 7.67 -10.22 -9.95
C GLY A 20 8.19 -11.25 -8.95
N LYS A 21 8.13 -10.94 -7.65
CA LYS A 21 8.67 -11.82 -6.62
C LYS A 21 7.74 -11.87 -5.42
N TYR A 22 6.70 -12.68 -5.54
CA TYR A 22 5.64 -12.73 -4.54
C TYR A 22 6.06 -13.26 -3.18
N ASN A 23 7.15 -14.01 -3.13
CA ASN A 23 7.67 -14.54 -1.87
C ASN A 23 8.67 -13.59 -1.19
N ILE A 24 8.95 -12.46 -1.80
CA ILE A 24 9.85 -11.47 -1.23
C ILE A 24 9.06 -10.21 -0.92
N LEU A 25 9.03 -9.84 0.35
CA LEU A 25 8.31 -8.65 0.80
C LEU A 25 9.30 -7.51 1.03
N ARG A 26 8.84 -6.29 0.78
CA ARG A 26 9.58 -5.10 1.15
C ARG A 26 8.76 -4.26 2.10
N ASN A 27 9.42 -3.49 2.92
CA ASN A 27 8.76 -2.56 3.83
C ASN A 27 8.38 -1.30 3.06
N VAL A 28 7.15 -0.87 3.28
CA VAL A 28 6.63 0.38 2.71
C VAL A 28 6.21 1.27 3.86
N SER A 29 6.62 2.52 3.83
CA SER A 29 6.16 3.50 4.81
C SER A 29 6.01 4.84 4.12
N GLY A 30 5.04 5.61 4.54
CA GLY A 30 4.75 6.90 3.95
C GLY A 30 3.38 7.39 4.34
N VAL A 31 2.85 8.30 3.53
CA VAL A 31 1.56 8.94 3.78
C VAL A 31 0.59 8.57 2.66
N VAL A 32 -0.62 8.18 3.03
CA VAL A 32 -1.67 7.91 2.05
C VAL A 32 -2.11 9.23 1.42
N VAL A 33 -1.98 9.32 0.10
CA VAL A 33 -2.35 10.53 -0.63
C VAL A 33 -3.59 10.32 -1.50
N ASP A 34 -3.98 9.09 -1.73
CA ASP A 34 -5.19 8.78 -2.46
C ASP A 34 -5.61 7.34 -2.16
N LYS A 35 -6.88 7.03 -2.42
CA LYS A 35 -7.39 5.67 -2.35
C LYS A 35 -8.58 5.54 -3.30
N GLY A 36 -8.84 4.32 -3.73
CA GLY A 36 -9.94 4.09 -4.65
C GLY A 36 -10.11 2.62 -4.97
N GLN A 37 -10.88 2.37 -6.00
CA GLN A 37 -11.10 1.02 -6.51
C GLN A 37 -10.77 0.97 -7.99
N GLY A 38 -10.02 -0.04 -8.36
CA GLY A 38 -9.67 -0.29 -9.74
C GLY A 38 -10.17 -1.65 -10.20
N PRO A 39 -9.77 -2.08 -11.40
CA PRO A 39 -10.17 -3.38 -11.95
C PRO A 39 -9.78 -4.56 -11.06
N ASN A 40 -8.73 -4.40 -10.28
CA ASN A 40 -8.22 -5.46 -9.40
C ASN A 40 -8.66 -5.31 -7.95
N GLY A 41 -9.61 -4.40 -7.69
CA GLY A 41 -10.11 -4.16 -6.34
C GLY A 41 -9.61 -2.85 -5.75
N PRO A 42 -9.79 -2.68 -4.44
CA PRO A 42 -9.38 -1.43 -3.78
C PRO A 42 -7.86 -1.26 -3.74
N TYR A 43 -7.43 -0.01 -3.76
CA TYR A 43 -6.00 0.34 -3.71
C TYR A 43 -5.78 1.56 -2.82
N LEU A 44 -4.53 1.69 -2.37
CA LEU A 44 -4.03 2.87 -1.70
C LEU A 44 -2.88 3.46 -2.50
N THR A 45 -2.83 4.77 -2.61
CA THR A 45 -1.68 5.47 -3.17
C THR A 45 -0.91 6.07 -2.02
N VAL A 46 0.35 5.74 -1.93
CA VAL A 46 1.21 6.15 -0.82
C VAL A 46 2.39 6.94 -1.34
N ASP A 47 2.61 8.09 -0.73
CA ASP A 47 3.83 8.88 -0.95
C ASP A 47 4.88 8.33 0.01
N GLU A 48 5.80 7.55 -0.52
CA GLU A 48 6.77 6.83 0.30
C GLU A 48 7.82 7.77 0.89
N ASP A 49 8.29 7.44 2.08
CA ASP A 49 9.33 8.21 2.76
C ASP A 49 10.61 8.30 1.94
N ARG A 50 10.86 7.29 1.12
CA ARG A 50 12.03 7.28 0.24
C ARG A 50 11.88 8.19 -0.98
N GLY A 51 10.70 8.77 -1.13
CA GLY A 51 10.36 9.57 -2.29
C GLY A 51 9.63 8.75 -3.34
N GLY A 52 8.74 9.42 -4.06
CA GLY A 52 7.92 8.79 -5.08
C GLY A 52 6.59 8.31 -4.54
N THR A 53 5.60 8.35 -5.42
CA THR A 53 4.24 7.97 -5.10
C THR A 53 3.91 6.67 -5.82
N ARG A 54 3.27 5.74 -5.13
CA ARG A 54 3.00 4.44 -5.69
C ARG A 54 1.63 3.93 -5.25
N CYS A 55 0.95 3.20 -6.13
CA CYS A 55 -0.31 2.54 -5.81
C CYS A 55 -0.06 1.12 -5.32
N PHE A 56 -0.80 0.73 -4.30
CA PHE A 56 -0.69 -0.60 -3.71
C PHE A 56 -2.07 -1.24 -3.62
N SER A 57 -2.18 -2.48 -4.12
CA SER A 57 -3.41 -3.24 -3.96
C SER A 57 -3.59 -3.64 -2.51
N THR A 58 -4.73 -3.28 -1.92
CA THR A 58 -4.96 -3.60 -0.51
C THR A 58 -4.99 -5.10 -0.25
N LYS A 59 -5.30 -5.90 -1.26
CA LYS A 59 -5.33 -7.35 -1.14
C LYS A 59 -3.95 -7.96 -0.92
N LYS A 60 -2.90 -7.26 -1.32
CA LYS A 60 -1.53 -7.74 -1.21
C LYS A 60 -0.78 -7.15 -0.03
N ILE A 61 -1.39 -6.20 0.67
CA ILE A 61 -0.77 -5.57 1.83
C ILE A 61 -0.69 -6.56 2.98
N VAL A 62 0.47 -6.62 3.61
CA VAL A 62 0.76 -7.52 4.72
C VAL A 62 1.16 -6.70 5.93
N ASN A 63 0.65 -7.09 7.09
CA ASN A 63 1.03 -6.49 8.38
C ASN A 63 0.75 -4.98 8.47
N MET A 64 -0.37 -4.54 7.96
CA MET A 64 -0.82 -3.17 8.19
C MET A 64 -1.66 -3.11 9.53
#